data_bd183b518b464e586fce5dcca087b850
#
_entry.id   bd183b518b464e586fce5dcca087b850
#
_cell.length_a   1.000
_cell.length_b   1.000
_cell.length_c   1.000
_cell.angle_alpha   90.00
_cell.angle_beta   90.00
_cell.angle_gamma   90.00
#
_symmetry.space_group_name_H-M   'P 1'
#
loop_
_entity.id
_entity.type
_entity.pdbx_description
1 polymer ?
#
loop_
_entity_poly.entity_id
_entity_poly.type
_entity_poly.pdbx_seq_one_letter_code
_entity_poly.pdbx_strand_id
1 'polypeptide(L)'
;RTTAMNKKEIAQAVAERLVLSPSLVEGIVDAVHEEIVEAMARGERVTFWNFGRWELKTTAARVGREFKTGKSVVIPERNKVCFTASPNLVAAVEDAMKTL
;
A
#
# COMPACT_ATOMS: atom_id res chain seq x y z
N ARG A 1 -6.93 20.92 -5.25
CA ARG A 1 -7.77 20.05 -4.45
C ARG A 1 -6.96 19.42 -3.32
N THR A 2 -7.39 19.62 -2.09
CA THR A 2 -6.68 19.13 -0.91
C THR A 2 -7.34 17.89 -0.28
N THR A 3 -8.46 17.44 -0.81
CA THR A 3 -9.20 16.32 -0.25
C THR A 3 -8.64 14.99 -0.76
N ALA A 4 -8.61 14.00 0.13
CA ALA A 4 -8.19 12.66 -0.23
C ALA A 4 -9.27 11.97 -1.07
N MET A 5 -8.84 11.13 -2.01
CA MET A 5 -9.75 10.24 -2.72
C MET A 5 -9.82 8.90 -2.00
N ASN A 6 -11.01 8.32 -1.97
CA ASN A 6 -11.17 6.98 -1.41
C ASN A 6 -11.32 5.94 -2.54
N LYS A 7 -11.42 4.69 -2.16
CA LYS A 7 -11.55 3.58 -3.12
C LYS A 7 -12.74 3.76 -4.04
N LYS A 8 -13.87 4.19 -3.50
CA LYS A 8 -15.10 4.37 -4.28
C LYS A 8 -14.95 5.45 -5.35
N GLU A 9 -14.31 6.55 -5.02
CA GLU A 9 -14.05 7.64 -5.96
C GLU A 9 -13.10 7.21 -7.06
N ILE A 10 -12.06 6.46 -6.72
CA ILE A 10 -11.13 5.92 -7.71
C ILE A 10 -11.85 4.95 -8.63
N ALA A 11 -12.70 4.08 -8.07
CA ALA A 11 -13.45 3.13 -8.87
C ALA A 11 -14.40 3.83 -9.85
N GLN A 12 -15.04 4.91 -9.44
CA GLN A 12 -15.89 5.70 -10.32
C GLN A 12 -15.09 6.33 -11.47
N ALA A 13 -13.93 6.90 -11.16
CA ALA A 13 -13.08 7.50 -12.18
C ALA A 13 -12.59 6.46 -13.20
N VAL A 14 -12.20 5.30 -12.73
CA VAL A 14 -11.76 4.19 -13.60
C VAL A 14 -12.92 3.70 -14.45
N ALA A 15 -14.13 3.58 -13.86
CA ALA A 15 -15.32 3.14 -14.57
C ALA A 15 -15.63 4.07 -15.73
N GLU A 16 -15.52 5.38 -15.54
CA GLU A 16 -15.71 6.37 -16.59
C GLU A 16 -14.67 6.22 -17.69
N ARG A 17 -13.42 6.02 -17.30
CA ARG A 17 -12.32 5.88 -18.25
C ARG A 17 -12.45 4.65 -19.14
N LEU A 18 -12.92 3.55 -18.58
CA LEU A 18 -13.03 2.27 -19.28
C LEU A 18 -14.43 1.97 -19.80
N VAL A 19 -15.38 2.86 -19.51
CA VAL A 19 -16.80 2.69 -19.89
C VAL A 19 -17.37 1.39 -19.28
N LEU A 20 -17.15 1.23 -17.98
CA LEU A 20 -17.64 0.09 -17.22
C LEU A 20 -18.56 0.58 -16.09
N SER A 21 -19.33 -0.33 -15.48
CA SER A 21 -20.14 0.04 -14.34
C SER A 21 -19.25 0.26 -13.10
N PRO A 22 -19.55 1.28 -12.28
CA PRO A 22 -18.79 1.50 -11.05
C PRO A 22 -18.77 0.32 -10.08
N SER A 23 -19.87 -0.43 -9.97
CA SER A 23 -19.91 -1.59 -9.09
C SER A 23 -19.01 -2.73 -9.57
N LEU A 24 -18.89 -2.93 -10.87
CA LEU A 24 -17.97 -3.91 -11.44
C LEU A 24 -16.52 -3.50 -11.13
N VAL A 25 -16.17 -2.24 -11.35
CA VAL A 25 -14.83 -1.74 -11.10
C VAL A 25 -14.48 -1.84 -9.61
N GLU A 26 -15.41 -1.53 -8.73
CA GLU A 26 -15.20 -1.65 -7.29
C GLU A 26 -14.89 -3.09 -6.91
N GLY A 27 -15.61 -4.05 -7.48
CA GLY A 27 -15.33 -5.48 -7.29
C GLY A 27 -13.94 -5.88 -7.80
N ILE A 28 -13.53 -5.33 -8.95
CA ILE A 28 -12.20 -5.59 -9.50
C ILE A 28 -11.12 -5.04 -8.57
N VAL A 29 -11.29 -3.84 -8.07
CA VAL A 29 -10.33 -3.22 -7.14
C VAL A 29 -10.22 -4.07 -5.86
N ASP A 30 -11.34 -4.52 -5.33
CA ASP A 30 -11.34 -5.38 -4.14
C ASP A 30 -10.62 -6.70 -4.39
N ALA A 31 -10.84 -7.30 -5.56
CA ALA A 31 -10.16 -8.54 -5.92
C ALA A 31 -8.64 -8.35 -6.04
N VAL A 32 -8.19 -7.22 -6.60
CA VAL A 32 -6.77 -6.89 -6.68
C VAL A 32 -6.17 -6.78 -5.27
N HIS A 33 -6.86 -6.09 -4.37
CA HIS A 33 -6.39 -5.96 -2.99
C HIS A 33 -6.28 -7.32 -2.29
N GLU A 34 -7.27 -8.18 -2.47
CA GLU A 34 -7.26 -9.51 -1.88
C GLU A 34 -6.08 -10.35 -2.38
N GLU A 35 -5.79 -10.29 -3.67
CA GLU A 35 -4.65 -11.01 -4.25
C GLU A 35 -3.33 -10.50 -3.68
N ILE A 36 -3.20 -9.19 -3.49
CA ILE A 36 -1.99 -8.60 -2.89
C ILE A 36 -1.83 -9.09 -1.44
N VAL A 37 -2.91 -9.08 -0.67
CA VAL A 37 -2.90 -9.55 0.73
C VAL A 37 -2.48 -11.02 0.79
N GLU A 38 -3.05 -11.86 -0.06
CA GLU A 38 -2.74 -13.28 -0.09
C GLU A 38 -1.28 -13.55 -0.46
N ALA A 39 -0.77 -12.82 -1.47
CA ALA A 39 0.62 -12.95 -1.89
C ALA A 39 1.58 -12.56 -0.75
N MET A 40 1.29 -11.45 -0.08
CA MET A 40 2.11 -11.01 1.04
C MET A 40 2.05 -11.96 2.22
N ALA A 41 0.89 -12.57 2.47
CA ALA A 41 0.74 -13.57 3.52
C ALA A 41 1.61 -14.81 3.25
N ARG A 42 1.87 -15.12 1.99
CA ARG A 42 2.79 -16.20 1.61
C ARG A 42 4.26 -15.78 1.65
N GLY A 43 4.55 -14.54 2.01
CA GLY A 43 5.90 -14.00 2.03
C GLY A 43 6.42 -13.53 0.68
N GLU A 44 5.56 -13.43 -0.31
CA GLU A 44 5.93 -12.97 -1.63
C GLU A 44 5.94 -11.44 -1.71
N ARG A 45 6.87 -10.90 -2.48
CA ARG A 45 6.88 -9.49 -2.82
C ARG A 45 5.96 -9.26 -4.01
N VAL A 46 5.13 -8.22 -3.93
CA VAL A 46 4.26 -7.84 -5.06
C VAL A 46 4.85 -6.59 -5.71
N THR A 47 5.13 -6.67 -7.00
CA THR A 47 5.70 -5.58 -7.77
C THR A 47 4.77 -5.20 -8.92
N PHE A 48 4.38 -3.92 -8.96
CA PHE A 48 3.68 -3.35 -10.11
C PHE A 48 4.70 -2.50 -10.86
N TRP A 49 5.07 -2.95 -12.03
CA TRP A 49 6.06 -2.27 -12.84
C TRP A 49 5.65 -0.82 -13.10
N ASN A 50 6.59 0.11 -12.97
CA ASN A 50 6.37 1.55 -13.09
C ASN A 50 5.48 2.18 -12.02
N PHE A 51 5.08 1.42 -11.01
CA PHE A 51 4.24 1.94 -9.94
C PHE A 51 4.91 1.82 -8.58
N GLY A 52 5.20 0.62 -8.16
CA GLY A 52 5.84 0.39 -6.87
C GLY A 52 5.81 -1.08 -6.47
N ARG A 53 6.23 -1.33 -5.25
CA ARG A 53 6.22 -2.69 -4.72
C ARG A 53 5.76 -2.72 -3.28
N TRP A 54 5.10 -3.81 -2.94
CA TRP A 54 4.70 -4.11 -1.56
C TRP A 54 5.60 -5.21 -1.04
N GLU A 55 6.17 -4.99 0.14
CA GLU A 55 7.05 -5.95 0.79
C GLU A 55 6.64 -6.12 2.24
N LEU A 56 6.88 -7.30 2.77
CA LEU A 56 6.73 -7.55 4.18
C LEU A 56 8.11 -7.45 4.83
N LYS A 57 8.23 -6.57 5.80
CA LYS A 57 9.46 -6.43 6.59
C LYS A 57 9.19 -6.96 7.99
N THR A 58 10.09 -7.81 8.45
CA THR A 58 9.99 -8.41 9.77
C THR A 58 11.05 -7.79 10.66
N THR A 59 10.61 -7.25 11.81
CA THR A 59 11.52 -6.78 12.85
C THR A 59 11.65 -7.90 13.89
N ALA A 60 12.86 -8.36 14.11
CA ALA A 60 13.12 -9.45 15.06
C ALA A 60 12.74 -9.02 16.49
N ALA A 61 12.37 -10.00 17.31
CA ALA A 61 12.13 -9.77 18.72
C ALA A 61 13.39 -9.21 19.37
N ARG A 62 13.23 -8.27 20.27
CA ARG A 62 14.34 -7.63 20.95
C ARG A 62 13.98 -7.32 22.39
N VAL A 63 15.00 -7.08 23.22
CA VAL A 63 14.80 -6.65 24.60
C VAL A 63 14.85 -5.13 24.64
N GLY A 64 13.79 -4.52 25.15
CA GLY A 64 13.73 -3.10 25.38
C GLY A 64 13.65 -2.83 26.89
N ARG A 65 13.55 -1.56 27.25
CA ARG A 65 13.43 -1.16 28.64
C ARG A 65 12.21 -0.26 28.80
N GLU A 66 11.39 -0.58 29.79
CA GLU A 66 10.22 0.21 30.10
C GLU A 66 10.65 1.46 30.89
N PHE A 67 10.22 2.62 30.44
CA PHE A 67 10.62 3.89 31.04
C PHE A 67 10.08 4.10 32.46
N LYS A 68 8.89 3.62 32.74
CA LYS A 68 8.24 3.83 34.05
C LYS A 68 8.86 2.99 35.17
N THR A 69 9.25 1.77 34.87
CA THR A 69 9.74 0.82 35.89
C THR A 69 11.21 0.50 35.73
N GLY A 70 11.81 0.82 34.60
CA GLY A 70 13.18 0.47 34.28
C GLY A 70 13.40 -1.01 34.06
N LYS A 71 12.34 -1.81 34.03
CA LYS A 71 12.43 -3.25 33.82
C LYS A 71 12.64 -3.57 32.33
N SER A 72 13.36 -4.65 32.08
CA SER A 72 13.51 -5.17 30.74
C SER A 72 12.19 -5.80 30.27
N VAL A 73 11.78 -5.44 29.05
CA VAL A 73 10.60 -6.05 28.43
C VAL A 73 10.99 -6.62 27.09
N VAL A 74 10.37 -7.72 26.70
CA VAL A 74 10.59 -8.33 25.39
C VAL A 74 9.65 -7.65 24.41
N ILE A 75 10.22 -7.02 23.38
CA ILE A 75 9.46 -6.45 22.27
C ILE A 75 9.31 -7.56 21.25
N PRO A 76 8.08 -8.03 20.99
CA PRO A 76 7.89 -9.18 20.10
C PRO A 76 8.25 -8.84 18.66
N GLU A 77 8.49 -9.89 17.89
CA GLU A 77 8.67 -9.82 16.46
C GLU A 77 7.42 -9.20 15.81
N ARG A 78 7.64 -8.31 14.86
CA ARG A 78 6.55 -7.64 14.14
C ARG A 78 6.75 -7.74 12.64
N ASN A 79 5.64 -7.92 11.94
CA ASN A 79 5.61 -7.87 10.49
C ASN A 79 5.03 -6.53 10.08
N LYS A 80 5.68 -5.87 9.15
CA LYS A 80 5.25 -4.56 8.67
C LYS A 80 5.11 -4.61 7.15
N VAL A 81 3.95 -4.18 6.67
CA VAL A 81 3.71 -4.03 5.24
C VAL A 81 4.31 -2.68 4.82
N CYS A 82 5.22 -2.71 3.84
CA CYS A 82 5.86 -1.51 3.33
C CYS A 82 5.60 -1.38 1.83
N PHE A 83 5.20 -0.19 1.42
CA PHE A 83 5.08 0.15 0.02
C PHE A 83 6.22 1.09 -0.38
N THR A 84 6.92 0.74 -1.45
CA THR A 84 7.99 1.59 -2.00
C THR A 84 7.60 2.02 -3.40
N ALA A 85 7.44 3.32 -3.59
CA ALA A 85 7.12 3.86 -4.91
C ALA A 85 8.30 3.69 -5.86
N SER A 86 8.00 3.38 -7.12
CA SER A 86 9.04 3.33 -8.14
C SER A 86 9.47 4.74 -8.54
N PRO A 87 10.72 4.92 -9.01
CA PRO A 87 11.14 6.21 -9.54
C PRO A 87 10.23 6.72 -10.66
N ASN A 88 9.67 5.83 -11.45
CA ASN A 88 8.76 6.19 -12.54
C ASN A 88 7.43 6.77 -12.01
N LEU A 89 6.93 6.23 -10.89
CA LEU A 89 5.74 6.78 -10.26
C LEU A 89 5.99 8.20 -9.75
N VAL A 90 7.12 8.40 -9.08
CA VAL A 90 7.50 9.72 -8.56
C VAL A 90 7.63 10.72 -9.70
N ALA A 91 8.31 10.32 -10.78
CA ALA A 91 8.48 11.18 -11.96
C ALA A 91 7.13 11.52 -12.61
N ALA A 92 6.22 10.56 -12.71
CA ALA A 92 4.90 10.79 -13.30
C ALA A 92 4.10 11.81 -12.48
N VAL A 93 4.15 11.72 -11.16
CA VAL A 93 3.46 12.67 -10.27
C VAL A 93 4.07 14.07 -10.43
N GLU A 94 5.39 14.17 -10.46
CA GLU A 94 6.09 15.44 -10.63
C GLU A 94 5.73 16.10 -11.95
N ASP A 95 5.72 15.35 -13.04
CA ASP A 95 5.35 15.84 -14.36
C ASP A 95 3.90 16.32 -14.40
N ALA A 96 2.99 15.58 -13.78
CA ALA A 96 1.59 15.98 -13.70
C ALA A 96 1.40 17.26 -12.88
N MET A 97 2.18 17.44 -11.83
CA MET A 97 2.13 18.65 -11.01
C MET A 97 2.60 19.89 -11.77
N LYS A 98 3.54 19.72 -12.68
CA LYS A 98 4.06 20.83 -13.50
C LYS A 98 3.06 21.36 -14.51
N THR A 99 2.08 20.53 -14.88
CA THR A 99 1.06 20.93 -15.89
C THR A 99 -0.23 21.47 -15.27
N LEU A 100 -0.32 21.50 -13.95
CA LEU A 100 -1.50 22.00 -13.23
C LEU A 100 -1.49 23.52 -13.08
#